data_bd27017fef287f68a070c1b852bc4751
#
_entry.id   bd27017fef287f68a070c1b852bc4751
#
_cell.length_a   1.000
_cell.length_b   1.000
_cell.length_c   1.000
_cell.angle_alpha   90.00
_cell.angle_beta   90.00
_cell.angle_gamma   90.00
#
_symmetry.space_group_name_H-M   'P 1'
#
loop_
_entity.id
_entity.type
_entity.pdbx_description
1 polymer ?
#
loop_
_entity_poly.entity_id
_entity_poly.type
_entity_poly.pdbx_seq_one_letter_code
_entity_poly.pdbx_strand_id
1 'polypeptide(L)'
;MNSITLKSRAKINLSIDVLGKRQDGYHLVEMIMQTIDLYDLIEINEKDNDQITIKSTSDEIPLDCNNLVYKAANLIKKTFNINKGVEIHIKKNIPVAAGMAGGSSNAAAVLVGLNKLWNLNLSNQQLEKIGLKLGADVPFCINGGAVLASGIGEELTPIKGLTKDVCILVCKPDLFVSTKEVYECIDSKDIDKRPNNKFLIECLKNEDTRQLAENMFNVLEGVTMDKHPVIQQIKDIMTNNRALGAMMSGSGPTVFGLYENREDAV
;
A
#
# COMPACT_ATOMS: atom_id res chain seq x y z
N MET A 1 3.50 -24.26 -17.13
CA MET A 1 4.30 -23.67 -16.03
C MET A 1 3.59 -24.07 -14.76
N ASN A 2 4.26 -24.73 -13.82
CA ASN A 2 3.60 -25.24 -12.62
C ASN A 2 3.86 -24.37 -11.38
N SER A 3 4.72 -23.34 -11.52
CA SER A 3 5.01 -22.39 -10.46
C SER A 3 5.36 -21.00 -11.00
N ILE A 4 5.18 -19.97 -10.17
CA ILE A 4 5.56 -18.60 -10.48
C ILE A 4 5.96 -17.87 -9.18
N THR A 5 6.96 -17.00 -9.26
CA THR A 5 7.38 -16.13 -8.15
C THR A 5 7.24 -14.67 -8.54
N LEU A 6 6.66 -13.85 -7.68
CA LEU A 6 6.44 -12.42 -7.90
C LEU A 6 6.91 -11.61 -6.69
N LYS A 7 7.39 -10.38 -6.98
CA LYS A 7 7.60 -9.35 -5.96
C LYS A 7 6.28 -8.63 -5.72
N SER A 8 5.84 -8.63 -4.49
CA SER A 8 4.67 -7.90 -3.99
C SER A 8 5.16 -6.65 -3.28
N ARG A 9 5.16 -5.50 -3.96
CA ARG A 9 5.78 -4.27 -3.47
C ARG A 9 4.88 -3.50 -2.52
N ALA A 10 5.48 -2.89 -1.50
CA ALA A 10 4.81 -1.95 -0.62
C ALA A 10 4.50 -0.62 -1.33
N LYS A 11 3.63 0.18 -0.72
CA LYS A 11 3.41 1.58 -1.09
C LYS A 11 3.60 2.50 0.11
N ILE A 12 3.85 3.76 -0.19
CA ILE A 12 3.69 4.88 0.73
C ILE A 12 2.69 5.88 0.14
N ASN A 13 2.21 6.79 0.97
CA ASN A 13 1.44 7.93 0.51
C ASN A 13 2.31 9.19 0.60
N LEU A 14 2.48 9.92 -0.48
CA LEU A 14 3.17 11.22 -0.50
C LEU A 14 2.22 12.35 -0.09
N SER A 15 0.92 12.10 -0.14
CA SER A 15 -0.12 12.95 0.42
C SER A 15 -1.37 12.13 0.71
N ILE A 16 -2.18 12.58 1.68
CA ILE A 16 -3.55 12.12 1.89
C ILE A 16 -4.41 13.32 2.28
N ASP A 17 -5.49 13.53 1.55
CA ASP A 17 -6.60 14.40 1.91
C ASP A 17 -7.88 13.58 2.09
N VAL A 18 -8.74 13.99 3.02
CA VAL A 18 -10.07 13.44 3.25
C VAL A 18 -11.08 14.53 2.91
N LEU A 19 -11.79 14.34 1.80
CA LEU A 19 -12.66 15.36 1.20
C LEU A 19 -14.07 15.35 1.79
N GLY A 20 -14.47 14.24 2.39
CA GLY A 20 -15.80 14.09 3.00
C GLY A 20 -16.17 12.63 3.19
N LYS A 21 -17.37 12.39 3.72
CA LYS A 21 -17.93 11.07 3.99
C LYS A 21 -19.11 10.78 3.09
N ARG A 22 -19.13 9.58 2.51
CA ARG A 22 -20.22 9.06 1.69
C ARG A 22 -21.35 8.51 2.57
N GLN A 23 -22.55 8.37 1.99
CA GLN A 23 -23.72 7.80 2.68
C GLN A 23 -23.52 6.32 3.07
N ASP A 24 -22.65 5.59 2.35
CA ASP A 24 -22.30 4.19 2.63
C ASP A 24 -21.22 4.04 3.73
N GLY A 25 -20.79 5.17 4.33
CA GLY A 25 -19.81 5.21 5.42
C GLY A 25 -18.36 5.28 4.99
N TYR A 26 -18.04 5.15 3.71
CA TYR A 26 -16.69 5.36 3.17
C TYR A 26 -16.36 6.85 3.08
N HIS A 27 -15.06 7.18 3.14
CA HIS A 27 -14.57 8.54 2.95
C HIS A 27 -14.10 8.76 1.52
N LEU A 28 -14.46 9.92 0.97
CA LEU A 28 -13.85 10.41 -0.26
C LEU A 28 -12.45 10.92 0.06
N VAL A 29 -11.48 10.46 -0.69
CA VAL A 29 -10.08 10.82 -0.51
C VAL A 29 -9.48 11.34 -1.81
N GLU A 30 -8.42 12.15 -1.68
CA GLU A 30 -7.50 12.46 -2.76
C GLU A 30 -6.08 12.28 -2.22
N MET A 31 -5.30 11.40 -2.83
CA MET A 31 -3.97 11.06 -2.31
C MET A 31 -2.99 10.69 -3.41
N ILE A 32 -1.71 10.99 -3.20
CA ILE A 32 -0.64 10.51 -4.06
C ILE A 32 -0.07 9.23 -3.45
N MET A 33 -0.16 8.13 -4.20
CA MET A 33 0.38 6.84 -3.82
C MET A 33 1.64 6.52 -4.64
N GLN A 34 2.66 6.01 -3.97
CA GLN A 34 3.94 5.65 -4.57
C GLN A 34 4.36 4.23 -4.18
N THR A 35 4.59 3.38 -5.16
CA THR A 35 5.23 2.06 -4.95
C THR A 35 6.70 2.24 -4.56
N ILE A 36 7.16 1.45 -3.60
CA ILE A 36 8.56 1.44 -3.16
C ILE A 36 9.19 0.06 -3.33
N ASP A 37 10.52 -0.04 -3.30
CA ASP A 37 11.22 -1.33 -3.52
C ASP A 37 11.41 -2.14 -2.21
N LEU A 38 10.57 -1.94 -1.20
CA LEU A 38 10.34 -2.88 -0.12
C LEU A 38 9.25 -3.86 -0.56
N TYR A 39 9.50 -5.17 -0.54
CA TYR A 39 8.57 -6.15 -1.08
C TYR A 39 8.58 -7.48 -0.33
N ASP A 40 7.43 -8.14 -0.35
CA ASP A 40 7.31 -9.57 -0.05
C ASP A 40 7.58 -10.39 -1.32
N LEU A 41 8.02 -11.65 -1.17
CA LEU A 41 8.03 -12.60 -2.27
C LEU A 41 6.83 -13.54 -2.16
N ILE A 42 6.11 -13.66 -3.26
CA ILE A 42 4.94 -14.54 -3.38
C ILE A 42 5.31 -15.65 -4.37
N GLU A 43 5.44 -16.85 -3.86
CA GLU A 43 5.63 -18.05 -4.67
C GLU A 43 4.30 -18.82 -4.74
N ILE A 44 3.87 -19.13 -5.95
CA ILE A 44 2.59 -19.84 -6.22
C ILE A 44 2.93 -21.13 -6.96
N ASN A 45 2.59 -22.26 -6.35
CA ASN A 45 2.78 -23.58 -6.92
C ASN A 45 1.41 -24.22 -7.20
N GLU A 46 1.16 -24.62 -8.45
CA GLU A 46 -0.06 -25.33 -8.85
C GLU A 46 -0.10 -26.72 -8.19
N LYS A 47 -1.29 -27.15 -7.79
CA LYS A 47 -1.57 -28.48 -7.24
C LYS A 47 -2.63 -29.19 -8.06
N ASP A 48 -2.52 -30.52 -8.14
CA ASP A 48 -3.50 -31.36 -8.84
C ASP A 48 -4.83 -31.48 -8.09
N ASN A 49 -4.82 -31.22 -6.76
CA ASN A 49 -6.04 -31.17 -5.97
C ASN A 49 -6.71 -29.78 -6.03
N ASP A 50 -7.91 -29.63 -5.52
CA ASP A 50 -8.69 -28.37 -5.54
C ASP A 50 -8.36 -27.40 -4.37
N GLN A 51 -7.38 -27.70 -3.52
CA GLN A 51 -7.13 -26.97 -2.29
C GLN A 51 -6.28 -25.71 -2.50
N ILE A 52 -6.59 -24.66 -1.73
CA ILE A 52 -5.75 -23.48 -1.54
C ILE A 52 -5.07 -23.61 -0.19
N THR A 53 -3.75 -23.62 -0.17
CA THR A 53 -2.95 -23.65 1.05
C THR A 53 -2.00 -22.47 1.08
N ILE A 54 -1.80 -21.89 2.28
CA ILE A 54 -0.88 -20.75 2.50
C ILE A 54 0.21 -21.18 3.46
N LYS A 55 1.44 -20.78 3.16
CA LYS A 55 2.60 -20.81 4.07
C LYS A 55 3.17 -19.41 4.18
N SER A 56 3.73 -19.06 5.32
CA SER A 56 4.36 -17.75 5.53
C SER A 56 5.61 -17.90 6.41
N THR A 57 6.55 -16.95 6.21
CA THR A 57 7.70 -16.79 7.12
C THR A 57 7.35 -15.93 8.35
N SER A 58 6.15 -15.33 8.40
CA SER A 58 5.64 -14.57 9.55
C SER A 58 4.44 -15.28 10.15
N ASP A 59 4.34 -15.27 11.45
CA ASP A 59 3.22 -15.76 12.27
C ASP A 59 2.16 -14.68 12.53
N GLU A 60 2.44 -13.42 12.16
CA GLU A 60 1.52 -12.29 12.34
C GLU A 60 0.32 -12.27 11.34
N ILE A 61 0.35 -13.11 10.31
CA ILE A 61 -0.72 -13.16 9.30
C ILE A 61 -1.49 -14.48 9.36
N PRO A 62 -2.83 -14.46 9.17
CA PRO A 62 -3.61 -15.70 9.12
C PRO A 62 -3.22 -16.56 7.91
N LEU A 63 -3.22 -17.88 8.07
CA LEU A 63 -2.91 -18.86 7.01
C LEU A 63 -4.18 -19.54 6.46
N ASP A 64 -5.34 -19.00 6.77
CA ASP A 64 -6.67 -19.51 6.42
C ASP A 64 -7.45 -18.58 5.48
N CYS A 65 -8.76 -18.80 5.38
CA CYS A 65 -9.68 -18.03 4.53
C CYS A 65 -9.82 -16.54 4.91
N ASN A 66 -9.28 -16.11 6.06
CA ASN A 66 -9.26 -14.70 6.46
C ASN A 66 -8.16 -13.92 5.73
N ASN A 67 -7.11 -14.59 5.24
CA ASN A 67 -6.03 -13.97 4.51
C ASN A 67 -6.51 -13.47 3.13
N LEU A 68 -6.12 -12.24 2.75
CA LEU A 68 -6.44 -11.65 1.44
C LEU A 68 -5.87 -12.47 0.27
N VAL A 69 -4.73 -13.12 0.45
CA VAL A 69 -4.12 -14.04 -0.52
C VAL A 69 -5.04 -15.24 -0.80
N TYR A 70 -5.61 -15.85 0.24
CA TYR A 70 -6.60 -16.92 0.09
C TYR A 70 -7.83 -16.42 -0.65
N LYS A 71 -8.36 -15.26 -0.22
CA LYS A 71 -9.55 -14.65 -0.85
C LYS A 71 -9.30 -14.35 -2.33
N ALA A 72 -8.11 -13.86 -2.69
CA ALA A 72 -7.73 -13.59 -4.08
C ALA A 72 -7.72 -14.87 -4.92
N ALA A 73 -7.04 -15.92 -4.44
CA ALA A 73 -6.99 -17.20 -5.12
C ALA A 73 -8.39 -17.82 -5.27
N ASN A 74 -9.19 -17.83 -4.21
CA ASN A 74 -10.56 -18.37 -4.23
C ASN A 74 -11.48 -17.57 -5.17
N LEU A 75 -11.32 -16.24 -5.23
CA LEU A 75 -12.11 -15.37 -6.11
C LEU A 75 -11.82 -15.69 -7.59
N ILE A 76 -10.56 -15.82 -7.99
CA ILE A 76 -10.16 -16.22 -9.35
C ILE A 76 -10.71 -17.62 -9.66
N LYS A 77 -10.50 -18.59 -8.78
CA LYS A 77 -10.99 -19.96 -8.97
C LYS A 77 -12.49 -19.99 -9.23
N LYS A 78 -13.27 -19.32 -8.39
CA LYS A 78 -14.73 -19.26 -8.54
C LYS A 78 -15.17 -18.51 -9.81
N THR A 79 -14.50 -17.40 -10.15
CA THR A 79 -14.87 -16.57 -11.30
C THR A 79 -14.66 -17.30 -12.63
N PHE A 80 -13.62 -18.14 -12.71
CA PHE A 80 -13.21 -18.82 -13.96
C PHE A 80 -13.39 -20.35 -13.91
N ASN A 81 -14.09 -20.88 -12.90
CA ASN A 81 -14.37 -22.31 -12.72
C ASN A 81 -13.10 -23.20 -12.77
N ILE A 82 -12.04 -22.76 -12.06
CA ILE A 82 -10.78 -23.48 -12.02
C ILE A 82 -10.83 -24.57 -10.95
N ASN A 83 -10.64 -25.83 -11.35
CA ASN A 83 -10.65 -27.01 -10.47
C ASN A 83 -9.25 -27.41 -9.96
N LYS A 84 -8.22 -26.62 -10.26
CA LYS A 84 -6.86 -26.80 -9.76
C LYS A 84 -6.65 -26.05 -8.46
N GLY A 85 -5.87 -26.61 -7.54
CA GLY A 85 -5.47 -25.95 -6.33
C GLY A 85 -4.11 -25.24 -6.45
N VAL A 86 -3.78 -24.52 -5.42
CA VAL A 86 -2.48 -23.84 -5.31
C VAL A 86 -1.93 -23.88 -3.89
N GLU A 87 -0.62 -23.97 -3.78
CA GLU A 87 0.12 -23.65 -2.56
C GLU A 87 0.78 -22.30 -2.76
N ILE A 88 0.53 -21.36 -1.84
CA ILE A 88 1.07 -20.02 -1.90
C ILE A 88 2.00 -19.82 -0.71
N HIS A 89 3.27 -19.53 -0.98
CA HIS A 89 4.25 -19.22 0.04
C HIS A 89 4.56 -17.72 0.06
N ILE A 90 4.37 -17.09 1.22
CA ILE A 90 4.58 -15.66 1.45
C ILE A 90 5.86 -15.48 2.26
N LYS A 91 6.92 -14.94 1.64
CA LYS A 91 8.11 -14.49 2.36
C LYS A 91 7.92 -13.02 2.73
N LYS A 92 7.54 -12.79 3.99
CA LYS A 92 7.21 -11.46 4.51
C LYS A 92 8.44 -10.61 4.81
N ASN A 93 8.48 -9.40 4.25
CA ASN A 93 9.42 -8.34 4.58
C ASN A 93 8.70 -7.02 4.84
N ILE A 94 7.52 -6.80 4.22
CA ILE A 94 6.68 -5.62 4.50
C ILE A 94 6.07 -5.80 5.88
N PRO A 95 6.23 -4.84 6.81
CA PRO A 95 5.62 -4.91 8.13
C PRO A 95 4.09 -5.09 8.06
N VAL A 96 3.54 -5.89 8.98
CA VAL A 96 2.09 -6.15 9.04
C VAL A 96 1.37 -4.96 9.68
N ALA A 97 0.17 -4.65 9.20
CA ALA A 97 -0.68 -3.54 9.69
C ALA A 97 0.06 -2.19 9.77
N ALA A 98 0.81 -1.86 8.73
CA ALA A 98 1.77 -0.77 8.72
C ALA A 98 1.37 0.45 7.85
N GLY A 99 0.15 0.50 7.30
CA GLY A 99 -0.25 1.57 6.36
C GLY A 99 0.45 1.51 5.00
N MET A 100 1.12 0.39 4.68
CA MET A 100 1.94 0.19 3.47
C MET A 100 1.31 -0.80 2.47
N ALA A 101 0.05 -1.14 2.63
CA ALA A 101 -0.75 -2.03 1.79
C ALA A 101 -0.16 -3.45 1.58
N GLY A 102 0.62 -4.00 2.54
CA GLY A 102 1.27 -5.31 2.37
C GLY A 102 0.30 -6.45 2.02
N GLY A 103 -0.83 -6.55 2.72
CA GLY A 103 -1.86 -7.56 2.43
C GLY A 103 -2.51 -7.37 1.05
N SER A 104 -2.83 -6.13 0.67
CA SER A 104 -3.41 -5.79 -0.64
C SER A 104 -2.43 -6.07 -1.78
N SER A 105 -1.15 -5.76 -1.57
CA SER A 105 -0.09 -6.06 -2.52
C SER A 105 0.10 -7.57 -2.71
N ASN A 106 0.06 -8.36 -1.63
CA ASN A 106 0.14 -9.81 -1.69
C ASN A 106 -1.06 -10.40 -2.47
N ALA A 107 -2.28 -9.89 -2.24
CA ALA A 107 -3.47 -10.28 -2.98
C ALA A 107 -3.35 -9.92 -4.47
N ALA A 108 -2.87 -8.71 -4.80
CA ALA A 108 -2.60 -8.27 -6.18
C ALA A 108 -1.59 -9.20 -6.88
N ALA A 109 -0.48 -9.55 -6.20
CA ALA A 109 0.51 -10.47 -6.73
C ALA A 109 -0.10 -11.85 -7.01
N VAL A 110 -1.01 -12.35 -6.16
CA VAL A 110 -1.73 -13.61 -6.39
C VAL A 110 -2.65 -13.50 -7.60
N LEU A 111 -3.43 -12.42 -7.75
CA LEU A 111 -4.28 -12.21 -8.92
C LEU A 111 -3.47 -12.22 -10.22
N VAL A 112 -2.37 -11.46 -10.27
CA VAL A 112 -1.46 -11.39 -11.42
C VAL A 112 -0.77 -12.73 -11.66
N GLY A 113 -0.32 -13.41 -10.61
CA GLY A 113 0.34 -14.70 -10.68
C GLY A 113 -0.56 -15.80 -11.23
N LEU A 114 -1.79 -15.90 -10.73
CA LEU A 114 -2.76 -16.89 -11.18
C LEU A 114 -3.26 -16.60 -12.61
N ASN A 115 -3.41 -15.34 -12.98
CA ASN A 115 -3.70 -14.95 -14.36
C ASN A 115 -2.66 -15.52 -15.33
N LYS A 116 -1.37 -15.43 -14.98
CA LYS A 116 -0.27 -15.98 -15.80
C LYS A 116 -0.20 -17.50 -15.70
N LEU A 117 -0.27 -18.06 -14.50
CA LEU A 117 -0.13 -19.49 -14.24
C LEU A 117 -1.21 -20.32 -14.97
N TRP A 118 -2.43 -19.82 -14.98
CA TRP A 118 -3.58 -20.47 -15.59
C TRP A 118 -3.95 -19.94 -16.99
N ASN A 119 -3.11 -19.07 -17.57
CA ASN A 119 -3.28 -18.49 -18.91
C ASN A 119 -4.69 -17.89 -19.12
N LEU A 120 -5.18 -17.13 -18.13
CA LEU A 120 -6.53 -16.55 -18.20
C LEU A 120 -6.61 -15.36 -19.16
N ASN A 121 -5.47 -14.80 -19.55
CA ASN A 121 -5.35 -13.66 -20.50
C ASN A 121 -6.16 -12.42 -20.08
N LEU A 122 -6.31 -12.19 -18.78
CA LEU A 122 -6.98 -11.00 -18.26
C LEU A 122 -6.10 -9.77 -18.41
N SER A 123 -6.69 -8.66 -18.83
CA SER A 123 -6.04 -7.35 -18.81
C SER A 123 -5.90 -6.83 -17.38
N ASN A 124 -4.99 -5.86 -17.17
CA ASN A 124 -4.86 -5.19 -15.87
C ASN A 124 -6.20 -4.59 -15.40
N GLN A 125 -6.96 -3.95 -16.29
CA GLN A 125 -8.27 -3.39 -15.96
C GLN A 125 -9.27 -4.44 -15.46
N GLN A 126 -9.24 -5.66 -16.00
CA GLN A 126 -10.08 -6.76 -15.53
C GLN A 126 -9.62 -7.26 -14.16
N LEU A 127 -8.30 -7.36 -13.95
CA LEU A 127 -7.72 -7.72 -12.66
C LEU A 127 -8.04 -6.65 -11.58
N GLU A 128 -7.98 -5.36 -11.91
CA GLU A 128 -8.35 -4.26 -11.02
C GLU A 128 -9.81 -4.37 -10.55
N LYS A 129 -10.74 -4.63 -11.48
CA LYS A 129 -12.16 -4.84 -11.14
C LYS A 129 -12.38 -6.04 -10.22
N ILE A 130 -11.60 -7.10 -10.40
CA ILE A 130 -11.60 -8.26 -9.50
C ILE A 130 -10.97 -7.88 -8.15
N GLY A 131 -9.83 -7.18 -8.19
CA GLY A 131 -9.08 -6.76 -7.03
C GLY A 131 -9.83 -5.81 -6.11
N LEU A 132 -10.62 -4.89 -6.68
CA LEU A 132 -11.45 -3.96 -5.91
C LEU A 132 -12.42 -4.66 -4.96
N LYS A 133 -12.88 -5.87 -5.30
CA LYS A 133 -13.73 -6.70 -4.42
C LYS A 133 -12.99 -7.20 -3.17
N LEU A 134 -11.65 -7.15 -3.17
CA LEU A 134 -10.80 -7.58 -2.06
C LEU A 134 -10.37 -6.40 -1.18
N GLY A 135 -10.22 -5.21 -1.76
CA GLY A 135 -9.85 -3.99 -1.05
C GLY A 135 -9.47 -2.85 -1.99
N ALA A 136 -9.64 -1.60 -1.52
CA ALA A 136 -9.44 -0.38 -2.31
C ALA A 136 -7.99 -0.21 -2.82
N ASP A 137 -6.98 -0.67 -2.05
CA ASP A 137 -5.57 -0.58 -2.46
C ASP A 137 -5.15 -1.65 -3.48
N VAL A 138 -5.95 -2.72 -3.70
CA VAL A 138 -5.56 -3.83 -4.58
C VAL A 138 -5.41 -3.41 -6.04
N PRO A 139 -6.30 -2.57 -6.62
CA PRO A 139 -6.12 -2.05 -7.97
C PRO A 139 -4.80 -1.32 -8.17
N PHE A 140 -4.41 -0.44 -7.24
CA PHE A 140 -3.11 0.23 -7.27
C PHE A 140 -1.95 -0.78 -7.25
N CYS A 141 -2.01 -1.78 -6.37
CA CYS A 141 -0.94 -2.79 -6.24
C CYS A 141 -0.78 -3.68 -7.48
N ILE A 142 -1.79 -3.81 -8.34
CA ILE A 142 -1.70 -4.54 -9.62
C ILE A 142 -0.81 -3.80 -10.61
N ASN A 143 -0.95 -2.48 -10.72
CA ASN A 143 -0.20 -1.66 -11.67
C ASN A 143 1.13 -1.16 -11.10
N GLY A 144 1.13 -0.77 -9.83
CA GLY A 144 2.26 -0.13 -9.19
C GLY A 144 2.54 1.28 -9.75
N GLY A 145 3.77 1.76 -9.54
CA GLY A 145 4.21 3.08 -9.98
C GLY A 145 3.79 4.20 -9.02
N ALA A 146 3.40 5.35 -9.56
CA ALA A 146 2.83 6.47 -8.82
C ALA A 146 1.50 6.88 -9.42
N VAL A 147 0.53 7.21 -8.58
CA VAL A 147 -0.81 7.64 -9.00
C VAL A 147 -1.35 8.76 -8.11
N LEU A 148 -2.18 9.62 -8.70
CA LEU A 148 -3.17 10.36 -7.95
C LEU A 148 -4.41 9.47 -7.84
N ALA A 149 -4.78 9.09 -6.62
CA ALA A 149 -5.95 8.27 -6.34
C ALA A 149 -7.07 9.14 -5.80
N SER A 150 -8.29 8.93 -6.29
CA SER A 150 -9.53 9.60 -5.86
C SER A 150 -10.64 8.58 -5.57
N GLY A 151 -11.87 9.07 -5.33
CA GLY A 151 -12.97 8.21 -4.90
C GLY A 151 -12.77 7.74 -3.46
N ILE A 152 -12.82 6.44 -3.21
CA ILE A 152 -12.41 5.82 -1.94
C ILE A 152 -10.96 5.30 -2.02
N GLY A 153 -10.19 5.71 -3.05
CA GLY A 153 -8.83 5.31 -3.36
C GLY A 153 -8.69 4.38 -4.57
N GLU A 154 -9.79 4.09 -5.27
CA GLU A 154 -9.86 3.16 -6.40
C GLU A 154 -9.76 3.83 -7.78
N GLU A 155 -10.03 5.14 -7.88
CA GLU A 155 -9.90 5.89 -9.12
C GLU A 155 -8.46 6.34 -9.31
N LEU A 156 -7.72 5.68 -10.19
CA LEU A 156 -6.28 5.81 -10.30
C LEU A 156 -5.88 6.58 -11.56
N THR A 157 -5.27 7.75 -11.38
CA THR A 157 -4.66 8.53 -12.47
C THR A 157 -3.14 8.40 -12.38
N PRO A 158 -2.47 7.73 -13.35
CA PRO A 158 -1.01 7.60 -13.36
C PRO A 158 -0.31 8.95 -13.41
N ILE A 159 0.72 9.11 -12.61
CA ILE A 159 1.58 10.30 -12.57
C ILE A 159 3.06 9.88 -12.61
N LYS A 160 3.97 10.85 -12.81
CA LYS A 160 5.40 10.61 -12.63
C LYS A 160 5.67 10.38 -11.13
N GLY A 161 6.42 9.34 -10.80
CA GLY A 161 6.80 9.02 -9.43
C GLY A 161 8.18 9.57 -9.06
N LEU A 162 8.60 9.23 -7.85
CA LEU A 162 9.95 9.50 -7.35
C LEU A 162 11.01 8.89 -8.29
N THR A 163 12.15 9.57 -8.42
CA THR A 163 13.31 9.06 -9.15
C THR A 163 13.95 7.89 -8.38
N LYS A 164 14.77 7.09 -9.09
CA LYS A 164 15.42 5.92 -8.51
C LYS A 164 16.51 6.26 -7.49
N ASP A 165 16.98 7.50 -7.49
CA ASP A 165 18.06 7.96 -6.63
C ASP A 165 17.58 8.37 -5.24
N VAL A 166 16.26 8.55 -5.08
CA VAL A 166 15.65 8.86 -3.78
C VAL A 166 15.68 7.64 -2.87
N CYS A 167 16.36 7.78 -1.73
CA CYS A 167 16.36 6.76 -0.70
C CYS A 167 15.20 6.96 0.26
N ILE A 168 14.52 5.88 0.64
CA ILE A 168 13.38 5.89 1.54
C ILE A 168 13.70 5.03 2.74
N LEU A 169 13.77 5.66 3.92
CA LEU A 169 13.83 4.95 5.20
C LEU A 169 12.42 4.79 5.74
N VAL A 170 12.07 3.59 6.18
CA VAL A 170 10.78 3.31 6.83
C VAL A 170 10.99 2.84 8.25
N CYS A 171 10.19 3.35 9.18
CA CYS A 171 10.18 2.95 10.57
C CYS A 171 8.75 2.64 11.00
N LYS A 172 8.48 1.39 11.42
CA LYS A 172 7.21 0.99 12.02
C LYS A 172 7.43 0.81 13.52
N PRO A 173 6.88 1.66 14.39
CA PRO A 173 6.88 1.42 15.82
C PRO A 173 6.04 0.17 16.17
N ASP A 174 6.36 -0.45 17.29
CA ASP A 174 5.65 -1.65 17.77
C ASP A 174 4.30 -1.26 18.39
N LEU A 175 3.37 -0.86 17.52
CA LEU A 175 2.00 -0.55 17.88
C LEU A 175 1.05 -0.86 16.72
N PHE A 176 -0.22 -1.01 17.04
CA PHE A 176 -1.30 -1.22 16.07
C PHE A 176 -2.17 0.03 15.95
N VAL A 177 -2.50 0.40 14.71
CA VAL A 177 -3.44 1.49 14.41
C VAL A 177 -4.58 0.93 13.56
N SER A 178 -5.80 1.11 14.03
CA SER A 178 -7.00 0.75 13.29
C SER A 178 -7.32 1.83 12.26
N THR A 179 -7.21 1.50 10.97
CA THR A 179 -7.60 2.41 9.88
C THR A 179 -9.03 2.91 10.05
N LYS A 180 -9.96 2.02 10.42
CA LYS A 180 -11.36 2.36 10.65
C LYS A 180 -11.50 3.45 11.72
N GLU A 181 -10.86 3.28 12.88
CA GLU A 181 -10.91 4.26 13.97
C GLU A 181 -10.31 5.61 13.59
N VAL A 182 -9.22 5.62 12.80
CA VAL A 182 -8.61 6.88 12.34
C VAL A 182 -9.57 7.64 11.44
N TYR A 183 -10.24 6.96 10.50
CA TYR A 183 -11.25 7.58 9.65
C TYR A 183 -12.52 8.00 10.40
N GLU A 184 -12.93 7.29 11.42
CA GLU A 184 -14.04 7.71 12.30
C GLU A 184 -13.67 8.95 13.13
N CYS A 185 -12.43 9.03 13.61
CA CYS A 185 -11.97 10.18 14.39
C CYS A 185 -11.76 11.44 13.53
N ILE A 186 -11.37 11.31 12.24
CA ILE A 186 -11.16 12.49 11.37
C ILE A 186 -12.46 13.25 11.14
N ASP A 187 -13.62 12.60 11.18
CA ASP A 187 -14.94 13.22 11.00
C ASP A 187 -15.25 14.31 12.05
N SER A 188 -14.62 14.23 13.21
CA SER A 188 -14.80 15.17 14.33
C SER A 188 -13.69 16.21 14.44
N LYS A 189 -12.71 16.21 13.54
CA LYS A 189 -11.59 17.16 13.54
C LYS A 189 -11.75 18.24 12.48
N ASP A 190 -11.44 19.47 12.89
CA ASP A 190 -11.23 20.54 11.93
C ASP A 190 -9.91 20.30 11.18
N ILE A 191 -9.97 20.33 9.84
CA ILE A 191 -8.81 20.16 8.97
C ILE A 191 -8.36 21.54 8.49
N ASP A 192 -7.49 22.17 9.26
CA ASP A 192 -6.99 23.53 8.99
C ASP A 192 -6.04 23.57 7.79
N LYS A 193 -5.29 22.49 7.57
CA LYS A 193 -4.32 22.39 6.47
C LYS A 193 -4.59 21.16 5.63
N ARG A 194 -4.50 21.33 4.29
CA ARG A 194 -4.68 20.26 3.32
C ARG A 194 -3.47 20.15 2.40
N PRO A 195 -3.17 18.96 1.83
CA PRO A 195 -2.11 18.81 0.84
C PRO A 195 -2.43 19.59 -0.44
N ASN A 196 -1.41 20.15 -1.07
CA ASN A 196 -1.51 20.71 -2.41
C ASN A 196 -1.05 19.68 -3.45
N ASN A 197 -1.94 18.76 -3.83
CA ASN A 197 -1.61 17.66 -4.73
C ASN A 197 -1.13 18.15 -6.12
N LYS A 198 -1.64 19.29 -6.61
CA LYS A 198 -1.15 19.88 -7.88
C LYS A 198 0.32 20.27 -7.78
N PHE A 199 0.70 20.94 -6.70
CA PHE A 199 2.09 21.33 -6.46
C PHE A 199 2.99 20.11 -6.29
N LEU A 200 2.57 19.11 -5.53
CA LEU A 200 3.33 17.87 -5.34
C LEU A 200 3.56 17.13 -6.67
N ILE A 201 2.55 17.08 -7.54
CA ILE A 201 2.67 16.50 -8.88
C ILE A 201 3.65 17.29 -9.75
N GLU A 202 3.69 18.62 -9.63
CA GLU A 202 4.67 19.46 -10.32
C GLU A 202 6.09 19.19 -9.82
N CYS A 203 6.28 19.07 -8.50
CA CYS A 203 7.57 18.66 -7.91
C CYS A 203 8.04 17.31 -8.46
N LEU A 204 7.15 16.30 -8.53
CA LEU A 204 7.46 14.99 -9.11
C LEU A 204 7.82 15.09 -10.60
N LYS A 205 7.12 15.89 -11.38
CA LYS A 205 7.43 16.11 -12.82
C LYS A 205 8.81 16.73 -13.01
N ASN A 206 9.17 17.68 -12.14
CA ASN A 206 10.43 18.42 -12.21
C ASN A 206 11.57 17.72 -11.46
N GLU A 207 11.31 16.57 -10.83
CA GLU A 207 12.27 15.81 -10.00
C GLU A 207 12.79 16.62 -8.80
N ASP A 208 12.00 17.59 -8.34
CA ASP A 208 12.33 18.41 -7.17
C ASP A 208 11.91 17.67 -5.88
N THR A 209 12.74 16.70 -5.50
CA THR A 209 12.49 15.86 -4.31
C THR A 209 12.49 16.67 -3.02
N ARG A 210 13.28 17.76 -2.94
CA ARG A 210 13.34 18.61 -1.74
C ARG A 210 12.02 19.35 -1.53
N GLN A 211 11.53 20.05 -2.54
CA GLN A 211 10.23 20.73 -2.46
C GLN A 211 9.07 19.74 -2.26
N LEU A 212 9.14 18.57 -2.87
CA LEU A 212 8.17 17.51 -2.62
C LEU A 212 8.15 17.13 -1.13
N ALA A 213 9.32 16.81 -0.55
CA ALA A 213 9.45 16.31 0.82
C ALA A 213 9.00 17.35 1.86
N GLU A 214 9.33 18.62 1.65
CA GLU A 214 8.93 19.75 2.51
C GLU A 214 7.41 20.03 2.48
N ASN A 215 6.72 19.62 1.42
CA ASN A 215 5.30 19.90 1.20
C ASN A 215 4.40 18.65 1.27
N MET A 216 4.95 17.47 1.51
CA MET A 216 4.16 16.28 1.83
C MET A 216 3.23 16.55 3.01
N PHE A 217 1.99 16.08 2.91
CA PHE A 217 1.04 16.26 4.00
C PHE A 217 -0.01 15.15 4.03
N ASN A 218 -0.30 14.65 5.23
CA ASN A 218 -1.28 13.61 5.48
C ASN A 218 -2.24 14.08 6.59
N VAL A 219 -3.48 14.36 6.23
CA VAL A 219 -4.48 14.85 7.21
C VAL A 219 -4.76 13.86 8.34
N LEU A 220 -4.51 12.56 8.12
CA LEU A 220 -4.71 11.52 9.13
C LEU A 220 -3.63 11.52 10.22
N GLU A 221 -2.46 12.15 9.97
CA GLU A 221 -1.38 12.24 10.98
C GLU A 221 -1.87 12.88 12.28
N GLY A 222 -2.63 13.97 12.20
CA GLY A 222 -3.11 14.69 13.39
C GLY A 222 -3.96 13.81 14.30
N VAL A 223 -4.74 12.87 13.72
CA VAL A 223 -5.53 11.91 14.52
C VAL A 223 -4.64 10.88 15.18
N THR A 224 -3.71 10.32 14.41
CA THR A 224 -2.91 9.19 14.88
C THR A 224 -1.83 9.64 15.86
N MET A 225 -1.21 10.81 15.65
CA MET A 225 -0.19 11.38 16.54
C MET A 225 -0.75 11.78 17.90
N ASP A 226 -2.00 12.26 17.99
CA ASP A 226 -2.64 12.57 19.29
C ASP A 226 -2.73 11.33 20.18
N LYS A 227 -2.98 10.16 19.59
CA LYS A 227 -3.07 8.89 20.32
C LYS A 227 -1.69 8.25 20.52
N HIS A 228 -0.76 8.49 19.59
CA HIS A 228 0.55 7.83 19.51
C HIS A 228 1.67 8.86 19.27
N PRO A 229 2.11 9.61 20.29
CA PRO A 229 3.15 10.65 20.14
C PRO A 229 4.50 10.14 19.60
N VAL A 230 4.77 8.84 19.70
CA VAL A 230 5.99 8.22 19.14
C VAL A 230 6.12 8.44 17.64
N ILE A 231 5.02 8.62 16.92
CA ILE A 231 5.05 8.91 15.47
C ILE A 231 5.72 10.25 15.21
N GLN A 232 5.39 11.29 16.00
CA GLN A 232 6.08 12.59 15.90
C GLN A 232 7.56 12.46 16.28
N GLN A 233 7.88 11.72 17.33
CA GLN A 233 9.28 11.49 17.72
C GLN A 233 10.10 10.84 16.59
N ILE A 234 9.55 9.87 15.89
CA ILE A 234 10.22 9.23 14.75
C ILE A 234 10.42 10.24 13.61
N LYS A 235 9.40 11.05 13.29
CA LYS A 235 9.53 12.14 12.29
C LYS A 235 10.64 13.11 12.65
N ASP A 236 10.68 13.55 13.93
CA ASP A 236 11.70 14.48 14.41
C ASP A 236 13.12 13.86 14.35
N ILE A 237 13.27 12.59 14.70
CA ILE A 237 14.52 11.85 14.55
C ILE A 237 14.95 11.82 13.09
N MET A 238 14.08 11.46 12.16
CA MET A 238 14.39 11.40 10.74
C MET A 238 14.81 12.78 10.19
N THR A 239 14.05 13.84 10.50
CA THR A 239 14.35 15.20 10.01
C THR A 239 15.61 15.78 10.64
N ASN A 240 15.87 15.53 11.92
CA ASN A 240 17.11 15.95 12.58
C ASN A 240 18.34 15.17 12.07
N ASN A 241 18.14 14.04 11.40
CA ASN A 241 19.16 13.20 10.77
C ASN A 241 19.06 13.23 9.24
N ARG A 242 18.92 14.42 8.66
CA ARG A 242 19.05 14.73 7.22
C ARG A 242 17.94 14.20 6.31
N ALA A 243 16.83 13.71 6.83
CA ALA A 243 15.68 13.48 5.94
C ALA A 243 15.25 14.81 5.32
N LEU A 244 15.01 14.85 4.03
CA LEU A 244 14.42 15.98 3.32
C LEU A 244 13.02 16.31 3.83
N GLY A 245 12.32 15.29 4.31
CA GLY A 245 11.01 15.35 4.96
C GLY A 245 10.63 13.98 5.45
N ALA A 246 9.76 13.92 6.47
CA ALA A 246 9.25 12.69 7.05
C ALA A 246 7.73 12.76 7.25
N MET A 247 7.03 11.66 6.94
CA MET A 247 5.58 11.59 7.03
C MET A 247 5.09 10.18 7.37
N MET A 248 3.92 10.09 7.97
CA MET A 248 3.22 8.83 8.21
C MET A 248 2.56 8.31 6.94
N SER A 249 2.71 7.04 6.64
CA SER A 249 2.07 6.38 5.49
C SER A 249 0.68 5.85 5.86
N GLY A 250 -0.32 6.19 5.05
CA GLY A 250 -1.70 5.75 5.30
C GLY A 250 -2.25 6.29 6.61
N SER A 251 -3.00 5.48 7.32
CA SER A 251 -3.44 5.74 8.70
C SER A 251 -2.36 5.46 9.75
N GLY A 252 -1.17 5.05 9.31
CA GLY A 252 -0.05 4.69 10.18
C GLY A 252 -0.01 3.19 10.52
N PRO A 253 0.84 2.80 11.51
CA PRO A 253 1.74 3.67 12.27
C PRO A 253 3.11 3.94 11.60
N THR A 254 3.37 3.41 10.40
CA THR A 254 4.67 3.56 9.74
C THR A 254 4.95 5.02 9.39
N VAL A 255 6.11 5.49 9.76
CA VAL A 255 6.71 6.75 9.29
C VAL A 255 7.76 6.43 8.24
N PHE A 256 7.82 7.24 7.20
CA PHE A 256 8.90 7.20 6.22
C PHE A 256 9.58 8.56 6.10
N GLY A 257 10.88 8.53 5.80
CA GLY A 257 11.67 9.71 5.46
C GLY A 257 12.24 9.59 4.06
N LEU A 258 12.28 10.70 3.32
CA LEU A 258 12.94 10.80 2.03
C LEU A 258 14.36 11.36 2.23
N TYR A 259 15.35 10.77 1.56
CA TYR A 259 16.77 11.15 1.65
C TYR A 259 17.37 11.27 0.25
N GLU A 260 18.33 12.16 0.09
CA GLU A 260 19.05 12.35 -1.19
C GLU A 260 19.92 11.13 -1.55
N ASN A 261 20.43 10.46 -0.54
CA ASN A 261 21.33 9.31 -0.72
C ASN A 261 21.18 8.29 0.42
N ARG A 262 21.78 7.12 0.23
CA ARG A 262 21.71 6.03 1.21
C ARG A 262 22.53 6.28 2.47
N GLU A 263 23.61 7.03 2.38
CA GLU A 263 24.51 7.29 3.51
C GLU A 263 23.80 8.12 4.58
N ASP A 264 22.96 9.06 4.15
CA ASP A 264 22.16 9.88 5.07
C ASP A 264 20.96 9.11 5.67
N ALA A 265 20.54 8.01 5.03
CA ALA A 265 19.40 7.18 5.49
C ALA A 265 19.81 6.05 6.46
N VAL A 266 21.11 5.78 6.65
CA VAL A 266 21.65 4.71 7.51
C VAL A 266 22.31 5.31 8.74
#